data_f9488a645d4f06942ceaea5eda6d21dc
#
_entry.id   f9488a645d4f06942ceaea5eda6d21dc
#
_cell.length_a   1.000
_cell.length_b   1.000
_cell.length_c   1.000
_cell.angle_alpha   90.00
_cell.angle_beta   90.00
_cell.angle_gamma   90.00
#
_symmetry.space_group_name_H-M   'P 1'
#
loop_
_entity.id
_entity.type
_entity.pdbx_description
1 polymer ?
#
loop_
_entity_poly.entity_id
_entity_poly.type
_entity_poly.pdbx_seq_one_letter_code
_entity_poly.pdbx_strand_id
1 'polypeptide(L)'
;MSMYSLHLLVLSSLTDALADSKDSLSSSSPTLNARMTQHLTERSCRFLKSASEVPRLYRRTNKDVPVRASAYMDNALRPLHQLLMDSTGLVTPSTAQEWLRVALCECTQRYYETISEVLSSVRKMEESLKRLKQARKGASAAVAAGANGGPTDDTKIRLQLALDVEYLGEQIQKMGLQPTDISMFTPLMDLVKEARELAEQNQ
;
A
#
# COMPACT_ATOMS: atom_id res chain seq x y z
N MET A 1 44.96 36.55 35.95
CA MET A 1 43.69 35.87 35.68
C MET A 1 43.60 34.65 36.59
N SER A 2 42.57 34.58 37.41
CA SER A 2 42.39 33.45 38.36
C SER A 2 42.05 32.18 37.56
N MET A 3 42.57 31.03 37.98
CA MET A 3 42.23 29.70 37.43
C MET A 3 40.73 29.49 37.32
N TYR A 4 39.96 30.02 38.24
CA TYR A 4 38.47 29.96 38.22
C TYR A 4 37.86 30.71 37.03
N SER A 5 38.45 31.83 36.59
CA SER A 5 37.97 32.60 35.43
C SER A 5 38.20 31.85 34.12
N LEU A 6 39.31 31.09 34.04
CA LEU A 6 39.59 30.26 32.84
C LEU A 6 38.64 29.06 32.73
N HIS A 7 38.34 28.41 33.85
CA HIS A 7 37.37 27.30 33.89
C HIS A 7 35.97 27.74 33.50
N LEU A 8 35.52 28.92 33.95
CA LEU A 8 34.22 29.45 33.59
C LEU A 8 34.11 29.78 32.07
N LEU A 9 35.17 30.31 31.47
CA LEU A 9 35.24 30.60 30.04
C LEU A 9 35.23 29.32 29.20
N VAL A 10 35.94 28.26 29.63
CA VAL A 10 35.95 26.97 28.93
C VAL A 10 34.57 26.29 29.01
N LEU A 11 33.92 26.33 30.19
CA LEU A 11 32.58 25.77 30.37
C LEU A 11 31.54 26.51 29.52
N SER A 12 31.60 27.86 29.47
CA SER A 12 30.73 28.66 28.61
C SER A 12 30.91 28.29 27.12
N SER A 13 32.17 28.24 26.67
CA SER A 13 32.47 27.87 25.28
C SER A 13 31.99 26.46 24.91
N LEU A 14 32.09 25.49 25.83
CA LEU A 14 31.58 24.14 25.63
C LEU A 14 30.06 24.08 25.59
N THR A 15 29.37 24.86 26.45
CA THR A 15 27.89 24.93 26.40
C THR A 15 27.38 25.58 25.12
N ASP A 16 28.06 26.62 24.64
CA ASP A 16 27.73 27.29 23.39
C ASP A 16 27.95 26.36 22.18
N ALA A 17 29.08 25.65 22.15
CA ALA A 17 29.34 24.67 21.08
C ALA A 17 28.36 23.49 21.10
N LEU A 18 27.91 23.04 22.28
CA LEU A 18 26.85 22.01 22.38
C LEU A 18 25.50 22.53 21.92
N ALA A 19 25.15 23.77 22.23
CA ALA A 19 23.92 24.41 21.77
C ALA A 19 23.91 24.54 20.26
N ASP A 20 24.98 25.05 19.65
CA ASP A 20 25.13 25.19 18.19
C ASP A 20 25.04 23.84 17.49
N SER A 21 25.68 22.80 18.05
CA SER A 21 25.62 21.43 17.50
C SER A 21 24.21 20.86 17.57
N LYS A 22 23.49 21.07 18.67
CA LYS A 22 22.11 20.66 18.84
C LYS A 22 21.19 21.37 17.84
N ASP A 23 21.36 22.68 17.65
CA ASP A 23 20.56 23.47 16.71
C ASP A 23 20.83 23.04 15.26
N SER A 24 22.08 22.77 14.91
CA SER A 24 22.44 22.22 13.59
C SER A 24 21.81 20.87 13.32
N LEU A 25 21.83 19.95 14.29
CA LEU A 25 21.17 18.64 14.19
C LEU A 25 19.65 18.77 14.09
N SER A 26 19.06 19.65 14.91
CA SER A 26 17.62 19.90 14.92
C SER A 26 17.14 20.48 13.58
N SER A 27 17.91 21.39 12.98
CA SER A 27 17.58 21.97 11.67
C SER A 27 17.70 20.97 10.51
N SER A 28 18.54 19.95 10.64
CA SER A 28 18.73 18.89 9.62
C SER A 28 17.69 17.77 9.70
N SER A 29 17.09 17.57 10.87
CA SER A 29 16.15 16.49 11.15
C SER A 29 14.92 16.46 10.21
N PRO A 30 14.24 17.58 9.90
CA PRO A 30 13.10 17.56 8.98
C PRO A 30 13.48 17.07 7.57
N THR A 31 14.65 17.47 7.08
CA THR A 31 15.16 17.05 5.77
C THR A 31 15.46 15.55 5.75
N LEU A 32 16.05 15.03 6.81
CA LEU A 32 16.30 13.58 6.96
C LEU A 32 14.98 12.80 6.98
N ASN A 33 14.01 13.22 7.78
CA ASN A 33 12.70 12.59 7.89
C ASN A 33 12.00 12.57 6.53
N ALA A 34 11.98 13.68 5.80
CA ALA A 34 11.40 13.76 4.48
C ALA A 34 12.07 12.80 3.48
N ARG A 35 13.40 12.72 3.48
CA ARG A 35 14.15 11.80 2.62
C ARG A 35 13.89 10.33 2.95
N MET A 36 13.82 9.99 4.23
CA MET A 36 13.54 8.62 4.68
C MET A 36 12.14 8.18 4.24
N THR A 37 11.13 9.00 4.50
CA THR A 37 9.75 8.70 4.10
C THR A 37 9.59 8.64 2.59
N GLN A 38 10.19 9.57 1.84
CA GLN A 38 10.18 9.54 0.38
C GLN A 38 10.80 8.25 -0.16
N HIS A 39 11.96 7.86 0.35
CA HIS A 39 12.65 6.65 -0.10
C HIS A 39 11.83 5.37 0.15
N LEU A 40 11.22 5.26 1.34
CA LEU A 40 10.34 4.14 1.67
C LEU A 40 9.12 4.10 0.74
N THR A 41 8.46 5.24 0.56
CA THR A 41 7.31 5.39 -0.33
C THR A 41 7.63 4.96 -1.76
N GLU A 42 8.70 5.48 -2.33
CA GLU A 42 9.09 5.16 -3.71
C GLU A 42 9.38 3.67 -3.91
N ARG A 43 10.09 3.05 -2.98
CA ARG A 43 10.41 1.61 -3.04
C ARG A 43 9.16 0.74 -2.91
N SER A 44 8.25 1.07 -2.02
CA SER A 44 7.01 0.32 -1.80
C SER A 44 6.01 0.53 -2.94
N CYS A 45 5.74 1.77 -3.33
CA CYS A 45 4.79 2.10 -4.39
C CYS A 45 5.16 1.52 -5.74
N ARG A 46 6.45 1.31 -6.03
CA ARG A 46 6.88 0.67 -7.27
C ARG A 46 6.27 -0.72 -7.45
N PHE A 47 6.13 -1.48 -6.37
CA PHE A 47 5.53 -2.81 -6.41
C PHE A 47 3.99 -2.78 -6.35
N LEU A 48 3.40 -1.82 -5.63
CA LEU A 48 1.94 -1.68 -5.56
C LEU A 48 1.30 -1.39 -6.93
N LYS A 49 2.02 -0.74 -7.85
CA LYS A 49 1.59 -0.57 -9.23
C LYS A 49 1.31 -1.89 -9.96
N SER A 50 1.89 -2.99 -9.51
CA SER A 50 1.64 -4.33 -10.08
C SER A 50 0.19 -4.79 -9.91
N ALA A 51 -0.62 -4.14 -9.07
CA ALA A 51 -2.06 -4.37 -9.01
C ALA A 51 -2.75 -4.16 -10.37
N SER A 52 -2.25 -3.25 -11.20
CA SER A 52 -2.76 -3.01 -12.56
C SER A 52 -2.61 -4.23 -13.49
N GLU A 53 -1.70 -5.16 -13.17
CA GLU A 53 -1.49 -6.39 -13.93
C GLU A 53 -2.40 -7.55 -13.48
N VAL A 54 -3.09 -7.43 -12.34
CA VAL A 54 -3.97 -8.48 -11.82
C VAL A 54 -5.03 -8.92 -12.83
N PRO A 55 -5.71 -8.03 -13.57
CA PRO A 55 -6.65 -8.46 -14.60
C PRO A 55 -6.03 -9.35 -15.68
N ARG A 56 -4.79 -9.07 -16.08
CA ARG A 56 -4.06 -9.85 -17.06
C ARG A 56 -3.76 -11.27 -16.60
N LEU A 57 -3.56 -11.46 -15.28
CA LEU A 57 -3.28 -12.77 -14.70
C LEU A 57 -4.46 -13.73 -14.76
N TYR A 58 -5.69 -13.23 -14.79
CA TYR A 58 -6.90 -14.05 -14.77
C TYR A 58 -7.59 -14.14 -16.14
N ARG A 59 -7.50 -13.11 -16.96
CA ARG A 59 -8.13 -13.09 -18.26
C ARG A 59 -7.47 -14.07 -19.22
N ARG A 60 -8.26 -15.03 -19.75
CA ARG A 60 -7.83 -16.05 -20.75
C ARG A 60 -6.74 -17.01 -20.25
N THR A 61 -6.55 -17.17 -18.95
CA THR A 61 -5.47 -17.99 -18.39
C THR A 61 -5.96 -19.25 -17.67
N ASN A 62 -7.27 -19.44 -17.51
CA ASN A 62 -7.87 -20.52 -16.68
C ASN A 62 -7.27 -20.65 -15.27
N LYS A 63 -6.77 -19.54 -14.72
CA LYS A 63 -6.17 -19.54 -13.39
C LYS A 63 -7.24 -19.82 -12.32
N ASP A 64 -6.86 -20.58 -11.30
CA ASP A 64 -7.74 -20.93 -10.18
C ASP A 64 -8.18 -19.69 -9.39
N VAL A 65 -9.23 -19.87 -8.59
CA VAL A 65 -9.70 -18.85 -7.65
C VAL A 65 -8.57 -18.50 -6.67
N PRO A 66 -8.30 -17.21 -6.43
CA PRO A 66 -7.26 -16.81 -5.50
C PRO A 66 -7.64 -17.20 -4.05
N VAL A 67 -6.65 -17.69 -3.32
CA VAL A 67 -6.78 -18.08 -1.89
C VAL A 67 -5.79 -17.35 -0.99
N ARG A 68 -4.93 -16.52 -1.56
CA ARG A 68 -3.91 -15.75 -0.83
C ARG A 68 -3.57 -14.47 -1.57
N ALA A 69 -2.95 -13.54 -0.84
CA ALA A 69 -2.48 -12.29 -1.42
C ALA A 69 -1.42 -12.52 -2.51
N SER A 70 -1.31 -11.56 -3.40
CA SER A 70 -0.35 -11.54 -4.49
C SER A 70 1.09 -11.35 -3.99
N ALA A 71 2.05 -11.99 -4.64
CA ALA A 71 3.48 -11.88 -4.26
C ALA A 71 4.04 -10.44 -4.35
N TYR A 72 3.43 -9.56 -5.13
CA TYR A 72 3.87 -8.16 -5.17
C TYR A 72 3.65 -7.44 -3.84
N MET A 73 2.68 -7.87 -3.01
CA MET A 73 2.43 -7.32 -1.69
C MET A 73 3.62 -7.52 -0.76
N ASP A 74 4.21 -8.73 -0.74
CA ASP A 74 5.43 -9.00 0.05
C ASP A 74 6.59 -8.09 -0.40
N ASN A 75 6.74 -7.91 -1.71
CA ASN A 75 7.79 -7.05 -2.25
C ASN A 75 7.56 -5.57 -1.91
N ALA A 76 6.30 -5.12 -1.91
CA ALA A 76 5.92 -3.74 -1.53
C ALA A 76 6.16 -3.46 -0.04
N LEU A 77 5.91 -4.45 0.82
CA LEU A 77 6.01 -4.31 2.27
C LEU A 77 7.43 -4.55 2.80
N ARG A 78 8.28 -5.24 2.03
CA ARG A 78 9.66 -5.55 2.43
C ARG A 78 10.48 -4.35 2.87
N PRO A 79 10.48 -3.18 2.18
CA PRO A 79 11.23 -2.01 2.62
C PRO A 79 10.77 -1.48 3.98
N LEU A 80 9.47 -1.60 4.28
CA LEU A 80 8.87 -1.16 5.54
C LEU A 80 9.26 -2.08 6.70
N HIS A 81 9.20 -3.39 6.49
CA HIS A 81 9.68 -4.37 7.47
C HIS A 81 11.19 -4.23 7.73
N GLN A 82 11.97 -4.00 6.66
CA GLN A 82 13.41 -3.81 6.78
C GLN A 82 13.74 -2.58 7.61
N LEU A 83 13.01 -1.47 7.43
CA LEU A 83 13.20 -0.27 8.24
C LEU A 83 13.07 -0.59 9.74
N LEU A 84 12.04 -1.34 10.16
CA LEU A 84 11.84 -1.68 11.57
C LEU A 84 13.02 -2.47 12.14
N MET A 85 13.59 -3.38 11.35
CA MET A 85 14.74 -4.16 11.77
C MET A 85 16.01 -3.30 11.85
N ASP A 86 16.29 -2.51 10.80
CA ASP A 86 17.51 -1.73 10.67
C ASP A 86 17.52 -0.50 11.58
N SER A 87 16.35 0.04 11.94
CA SER A 87 16.25 1.22 12.82
C SER A 87 16.43 0.91 14.32
N THR A 88 16.40 -0.38 14.68
CA THR A 88 16.53 -0.80 16.09
C THR A 88 17.86 -0.34 16.68
N GLY A 89 17.79 0.46 17.74
CA GLY A 89 18.98 1.03 18.42
C GLY A 89 19.61 2.24 17.70
N LEU A 90 19.14 2.63 16.50
CA LEU A 90 19.65 3.79 15.77
C LEU A 90 18.77 5.02 15.94
N VAL A 91 17.45 4.83 15.98
CA VAL A 91 16.46 5.90 16.19
C VAL A 91 15.45 5.48 17.25
N THR A 92 14.71 6.46 17.78
CA THR A 92 13.63 6.12 18.72
C THR A 92 12.52 5.33 18.03
N PRO A 93 11.86 4.41 18.73
CA PRO A 93 10.73 3.67 18.15
C PRO A 93 9.63 4.58 17.59
N SER A 94 9.36 5.71 18.25
CA SER A 94 8.38 6.70 17.78
C SER A 94 8.78 7.33 16.45
N THR A 95 10.06 7.61 16.23
CA THR A 95 10.56 8.13 14.95
C THR A 95 10.40 7.10 13.82
N ALA A 96 10.77 5.85 14.08
CA ALA A 96 10.61 4.77 13.10
C ALA A 96 9.13 4.54 12.75
N GLN A 97 8.24 4.53 13.74
CA GLN A 97 6.80 4.41 13.53
C GLN A 97 6.21 5.59 12.74
N GLU A 98 6.68 6.82 12.99
CA GLU A 98 6.21 7.98 12.23
C GLU A 98 6.66 7.90 10.76
N TRP A 99 7.88 7.47 10.47
CA TRP A 99 8.33 7.23 9.09
C TRP A 99 7.49 6.17 8.38
N LEU A 100 7.17 5.07 9.08
CA LEU A 100 6.28 4.04 8.57
C LEU A 100 4.88 4.56 8.30
N ARG A 101 4.31 5.28 9.26
CA ARG A 101 2.96 5.83 9.15
C ARG A 101 2.85 6.76 7.94
N VAL A 102 3.79 7.70 7.79
CA VAL A 102 3.79 8.64 6.66
C VAL A 102 3.97 7.92 5.33
N ALA A 103 4.91 6.97 5.25
CA ALA A 103 5.12 6.19 4.03
C ALA A 103 3.89 5.33 3.67
N LEU A 104 3.26 4.69 4.67
CA LEU A 104 2.04 3.90 4.47
C LEU A 104 0.86 4.75 4.03
N CYS A 105 0.67 5.94 4.60
CA CYS A 105 -0.38 6.86 4.16
C CYS A 105 -0.25 7.19 2.67
N GLU A 106 0.93 7.57 2.22
CA GLU A 106 1.20 7.88 0.81
C GLU A 106 1.06 6.65 -0.10
N CYS A 107 1.57 5.49 0.35
CA CYS A 107 1.44 4.23 -0.39
C CYS A 107 -0.03 3.82 -0.53
N THR A 108 -0.81 3.92 0.54
CA THR A 108 -2.23 3.55 0.53
C THR A 108 -3.05 4.47 -0.36
N GLN A 109 -2.74 5.78 -0.38
CA GLN A 109 -3.35 6.73 -1.30
C GLN A 109 -3.15 6.30 -2.76
N ARG A 110 -1.90 6.07 -3.16
CA ARG A 110 -1.57 5.64 -4.54
C ARG A 110 -2.11 4.27 -4.88
N TYR A 111 -2.18 3.38 -3.90
CA TYR A 111 -2.74 2.05 -4.08
C TYR A 111 -4.25 2.11 -4.27
N TYR A 112 -4.95 2.94 -3.50
CA TYR A 112 -6.37 3.22 -3.70
C TYR A 112 -6.68 3.70 -5.12
N GLU A 113 -5.90 4.65 -5.64
CA GLU A 113 -6.04 5.15 -7.01
C GLU A 113 -5.88 4.01 -8.02
N THR A 114 -4.83 3.20 -7.89
CA THR A 114 -4.58 2.06 -8.77
C THR A 114 -5.71 1.03 -8.72
N ILE A 115 -6.18 0.64 -7.53
CA ILE A 115 -7.27 -0.32 -7.36
C ILE A 115 -8.58 0.23 -7.95
N SER A 116 -8.88 1.50 -7.70
CA SER A 116 -10.07 2.18 -8.23
C SER A 116 -10.09 2.16 -9.77
N GLU A 117 -8.97 2.45 -10.41
CA GLU A 117 -8.81 2.38 -11.87
C GLU A 117 -9.01 0.95 -12.40
N VAL A 118 -8.41 -0.04 -11.74
CA VAL A 118 -8.56 -1.45 -12.12
C VAL A 118 -10.00 -1.89 -12.02
N LEU A 119 -10.67 -1.65 -10.89
CA LEU A 119 -12.06 -2.03 -10.68
C LEU A 119 -13.01 -1.32 -11.65
N SER A 120 -12.76 -0.04 -11.94
CA SER A 120 -13.50 0.72 -12.96
C SER A 120 -13.35 0.09 -14.36
N SER A 121 -12.13 -0.32 -14.72
CA SER A 121 -11.86 -1.00 -15.99
C SER A 121 -12.56 -2.37 -16.08
N VAL A 122 -12.53 -3.15 -15.00
CA VAL A 122 -13.24 -4.43 -14.90
C VAL A 122 -14.73 -4.24 -15.11
N ARG A 123 -15.35 -3.29 -14.42
CA ARG A 123 -16.77 -2.97 -14.55
C ARG A 123 -17.16 -2.56 -15.99
N LYS A 124 -16.38 -1.66 -16.60
CA LYS A 124 -16.65 -1.22 -17.98
C LYS A 124 -16.59 -2.39 -18.98
N MET A 125 -15.64 -3.30 -18.79
CA MET A 125 -15.53 -4.49 -19.65
C MET A 125 -16.71 -5.45 -19.45
N GLU A 126 -17.13 -5.69 -18.22
CA GLU A 126 -18.29 -6.50 -17.89
C GLU A 126 -19.58 -5.96 -18.53
N GLU A 127 -19.80 -4.64 -18.42
CA GLU A 127 -20.93 -3.97 -19.06
C GLU A 127 -20.90 -4.10 -20.60
N SER A 128 -19.72 -3.95 -21.20
CA SER A 128 -19.55 -4.12 -22.65
C SER A 128 -19.86 -5.55 -23.10
N LEU A 129 -19.41 -6.55 -22.34
CA LEU A 129 -19.71 -7.95 -22.61
C LEU A 129 -21.20 -8.27 -22.44
N LYS A 130 -21.87 -7.70 -21.43
CA LYS A 130 -23.33 -7.85 -21.24
C LYS A 130 -24.09 -7.28 -22.44
N ARG A 131 -23.72 -6.10 -22.94
CA ARG A 131 -24.33 -5.49 -24.14
C ARG A 131 -24.15 -6.34 -25.40
N LEU A 132 -22.95 -6.88 -25.62
CA LEU A 132 -22.67 -7.76 -26.77
C LEU A 132 -23.47 -9.08 -26.70
N LYS A 133 -23.61 -9.67 -25.50
CA LYS A 133 -24.44 -10.88 -25.31
C LYS A 133 -25.92 -10.59 -25.58
N GLN A 134 -26.43 -9.44 -25.18
CA GLN A 134 -27.81 -9.01 -25.43
C GLN A 134 -28.06 -8.79 -26.94
N ALA A 135 -27.15 -8.12 -27.65
CA ALA A 135 -27.24 -7.89 -29.08
C ALA A 135 -27.23 -9.21 -29.88
N ARG A 136 -26.46 -10.21 -29.42
CA ARG A 136 -26.42 -11.54 -30.06
C ARG A 136 -27.66 -12.40 -29.78
N LYS A 137 -28.32 -12.25 -28.61
CA LYS A 137 -29.58 -12.96 -28.31
C LYS A 137 -30.74 -12.55 -29.25
N GLY A 138 -30.68 -11.38 -29.86
CA GLY A 138 -31.62 -10.94 -30.88
C GLY A 138 -31.35 -11.51 -32.25
N ALA A 139 -30.23 -12.16 -32.52
CA ALA A 139 -29.83 -12.60 -33.88
C ALA A 139 -29.74 -14.12 -34.06
N SER A 140 -29.72 -14.97 -33.07
CA SER A 140 -29.94 -16.43 -33.19
C SER A 140 -29.96 -17.13 -31.83
N ALA A 141 -30.99 -17.92 -31.60
CA ALA A 141 -31.12 -18.88 -30.51
C ALA A 141 -30.39 -20.18 -30.88
N ALA A 142 -29.05 -20.15 -30.90
CA ALA A 142 -28.28 -21.39 -30.95
C ALA A 142 -26.83 -21.10 -30.58
N VAL A 143 -26.41 -21.77 -29.58
CA VAL A 143 -25.09 -22.02 -28.97
C VAL A 143 -24.99 -21.43 -27.55
N ALA A 144 -25.72 -22.04 -26.63
CA ALA A 144 -25.33 -22.14 -25.24
C ALA A 144 -24.24 -23.21 -25.16
N ALA A 145 -23.00 -22.84 -25.38
CA ALA A 145 -21.87 -23.73 -25.15
C ALA A 145 -20.91 -23.09 -24.16
N GLY A 146 -20.73 -23.77 -22.99
CA GLY A 146 -19.59 -23.59 -22.12
C GLY A 146 -19.76 -22.61 -20.98
N ALA A 147 -20.85 -22.68 -20.23
CA ALA A 147 -20.81 -22.25 -18.83
C ALA A 147 -20.15 -23.37 -18.02
N ASN A 148 -18.82 -23.41 -17.97
CA ASN A 148 -18.15 -24.04 -16.86
C ASN A 148 -18.63 -23.27 -15.61
N GLY A 149 -19.32 -23.98 -14.69
CA GLY A 149 -20.01 -23.39 -13.53
C GLY A 149 -19.06 -22.87 -12.43
N GLY A 150 -17.97 -22.24 -12.81
CA GLY A 150 -16.99 -21.63 -11.91
C GLY A 150 -17.02 -20.11 -11.95
N PRO A 151 -16.39 -19.45 -10.97
CA PRO A 151 -16.33 -17.99 -10.89
C PRO A 151 -15.70 -17.37 -12.14
N THR A 152 -16.30 -16.28 -12.61
CA THR A 152 -15.80 -15.56 -13.78
C THR A 152 -14.40 -14.95 -13.52
N ASP A 153 -13.67 -14.64 -14.60
CA ASP A 153 -12.37 -13.96 -14.46
C ASP A 153 -12.50 -12.64 -13.69
N ASP A 154 -13.58 -11.89 -13.92
CA ASP A 154 -13.83 -10.62 -13.22
C ASP A 154 -14.11 -10.84 -11.72
N THR A 155 -14.79 -11.92 -11.35
CA THR A 155 -14.95 -12.36 -9.95
C THR A 155 -13.59 -12.68 -9.29
N LYS A 156 -12.74 -13.43 -10.00
CA LYS A 156 -11.40 -13.78 -9.50
C LYS A 156 -10.50 -12.55 -9.30
N ILE A 157 -10.58 -11.58 -10.22
CA ILE A 157 -9.85 -10.30 -10.10
C ILE A 157 -10.28 -9.55 -8.84
N ARG A 158 -11.59 -9.40 -8.61
CA ARG A 158 -12.12 -8.71 -7.43
C ARG A 158 -11.70 -9.41 -6.13
N LEU A 159 -11.78 -10.73 -6.09
CA LEU A 159 -11.34 -11.53 -4.93
C LEU A 159 -9.83 -11.37 -4.67
N GLN A 160 -9.00 -11.36 -5.72
CA GLN A 160 -7.56 -11.16 -5.55
C GLN A 160 -7.25 -9.79 -4.95
N LEU A 161 -7.87 -8.73 -5.45
CA LEU A 161 -7.67 -7.39 -4.93
C LEU A 161 -8.15 -7.26 -3.47
N ALA A 162 -9.23 -7.93 -3.10
CA ALA A 162 -9.71 -7.96 -1.72
C ALA A 162 -8.69 -8.65 -0.80
N LEU A 163 -8.17 -9.82 -1.18
CA LEU A 163 -7.13 -10.54 -0.43
C LEU A 163 -5.84 -9.72 -0.29
N ASP A 164 -5.46 -8.98 -1.32
CA ASP A 164 -4.27 -8.12 -1.30
C ASP A 164 -4.44 -6.97 -0.29
N VAL A 165 -5.60 -6.35 -0.21
CA VAL A 165 -5.89 -5.25 0.73
C VAL A 165 -6.08 -5.77 2.15
N GLU A 166 -6.74 -6.91 2.34
CA GLU A 166 -6.85 -7.58 3.65
C GLU A 166 -5.45 -7.90 4.20
N TYR A 167 -4.58 -8.45 3.36
CA TYR A 167 -3.19 -8.74 3.72
C TYR A 167 -2.41 -7.47 4.11
N LEU A 168 -2.60 -6.36 3.36
CA LEU A 168 -2.00 -5.08 3.73
C LEU A 168 -2.42 -4.66 5.15
N GLY A 169 -3.70 -4.76 5.48
CA GLY A 169 -4.21 -4.46 6.82
C GLY A 169 -3.57 -5.30 7.92
N GLU A 170 -3.45 -6.60 7.71
CA GLU A 170 -2.75 -7.49 8.64
C GLU A 170 -1.29 -7.11 8.85
N GLN A 171 -0.58 -6.75 7.77
CA GLN A 171 0.82 -6.37 7.87
C GLN A 171 1.00 -5.02 8.57
N ILE A 172 0.11 -4.04 8.37
CA ILE A 172 0.09 -2.78 9.11
C ILE A 172 -0.02 -3.06 10.62
N GLN A 173 -0.92 -3.95 11.03
CA GLN A 173 -1.06 -4.34 12.45
C GLN A 173 0.20 -5.03 12.98
N LYS A 174 0.82 -5.94 12.21
CA LYS A 174 2.09 -6.60 12.59
C LYS A 174 3.24 -5.63 12.72
N MET A 175 3.22 -4.50 12.01
CA MET A 175 4.18 -3.40 12.16
C MET A 175 3.90 -2.49 13.37
N GLY A 176 2.86 -2.78 14.16
CA GLY A 176 2.50 -2.04 15.38
C GLY A 176 1.70 -0.76 15.14
N LEU A 177 1.10 -0.62 13.94
CA LEU A 177 0.22 0.50 13.59
C LEU A 177 -1.23 0.04 13.51
N GLN A 178 -2.16 0.97 13.74
CA GLN A 178 -3.57 0.68 13.49
C GLN A 178 -3.92 1.03 12.04
N PRO A 179 -4.60 0.13 11.30
CA PRO A 179 -5.02 0.41 9.94
C PRO A 179 -5.91 1.68 9.81
N THR A 180 -6.67 1.99 10.86
CA THR A 180 -7.49 3.21 10.95
C THR A 180 -6.67 4.51 11.00
N ASP A 181 -5.41 4.44 11.42
CA ASP A 181 -4.50 5.59 11.49
C ASP A 181 -3.80 5.86 10.14
N ILE A 182 -3.98 4.95 9.19
CA ILE A 182 -3.45 5.09 7.83
C ILE A 182 -4.52 5.71 6.94
N SER A 183 -4.23 6.90 6.43
CA SER A 183 -5.15 7.60 5.54
C SER A 183 -5.49 6.75 4.32
N MET A 184 -6.72 6.85 3.84
CA MET A 184 -7.26 6.08 2.71
C MET A 184 -7.34 4.55 2.90
N PHE A 185 -6.92 3.97 4.05
CA PHE A 185 -7.04 2.53 4.24
C PHE A 185 -8.50 2.09 4.39
N THR A 186 -9.30 2.80 5.20
CA THR A 186 -10.74 2.50 5.33
C THR A 186 -11.48 2.63 4.00
N PRO A 187 -11.34 3.73 3.24
CA PRO A 187 -11.91 3.82 1.89
C PRO A 187 -11.43 2.71 0.93
N LEU A 188 -10.17 2.29 1.03
CA LEU A 188 -9.62 1.20 0.23
C LEU A 188 -10.29 -0.14 0.59
N MET A 189 -10.46 -0.42 1.87
CA MET A 189 -11.18 -1.62 2.35
C MET A 189 -12.64 -1.63 1.90
N ASP A 190 -13.32 -0.50 1.99
CA ASP A 190 -14.73 -0.39 1.57
C ASP A 190 -14.87 -0.63 0.07
N LEU A 191 -13.96 -0.07 -0.72
CA LEU A 191 -13.91 -0.25 -2.18
C LEU A 191 -13.77 -1.73 -2.58
N VAL A 192 -12.91 -2.50 -1.91
CA VAL A 192 -12.72 -3.91 -2.24
C VAL A 192 -13.80 -4.81 -1.65
N LYS A 193 -14.41 -4.44 -0.51
CA LYS A 193 -15.59 -5.14 0.03
C LYS A 193 -16.77 -5.02 -0.92
N GLU A 194 -17.10 -3.83 -1.37
CA GLU A 194 -18.15 -3.61 -2.37
C GLU A 194 -17.88 -4.44 -3.64
N ALA A 195 -16.62 -4.44 -4.11
CA ALA A 195 -16.23 -5.24 -5.26
C ALA A 195 -16.41 -6.75 -5.04
N ARG A 196 -16.14 -7.26 -3.83
CA ARG A 196 -16.31 -8.67 -3.45
C ARG A 196 -17.80 -9.05 -3.38
N GLU A 197 -18.63 -8.23 -2.74
CA GLU A 197 -20.07 -8.44 -2.67
C GLU A 197 -20.72 -8.52 -4.05
N LEU A 198 -20.32 -7.63 -4.95
CA LEU A 198 -20.74 -7.67 -6.36
C LEU A 198 -20.27 -8.96 -7.08
N ALA A 199 -19.12 -9.50 -6.70
CA ALA A 199 -18.61 -10.75 -7.25
C ALA A 199 -19.44 -11.97 -6.78
N GLU A 200 -19.90 -11.97 -5.54
CA GLU A 200 -20.74 -13.02 -4.95
C GLU A 200 -22.17 -13.00 -5.50
N GLN A 201 -22.72 -11.82 -5.81
CA GLN A 201 -24.07 -11.66 -6.38
C GLN A 201 -24.16 -12.11 -7.87
N ASN A 202 -23.03 -12.16 -8.57
CA ASN A 202 -22.97 -12.54 -9.99
C ASN A 202 -22.57 -14.02 -10.22
N GLN A 203 -22.52 -14.83 -9.18
CA GLN A 203 -22.33 -16.30 -9.25
C GLN A 203 -23.66 -17.03 -9.37
#